data_3dba83ad99af2a7cc263250d0232425e
#
_entry.id   3dba83ad99af2a7cc263250d0232425e
#
_cell.length_a   1.000
_cell.length_b   1.000
_cell.length_c   1.000
_cell.angle_alpha   90.00
_cell.angle_beta   90.00
_cell.angle_gamma   90.00
#
_symmetry.space_group_name_H-M   'P 1'
#
loop_
_entity.id
_entity.type
_entity.pdbx_description
1 polymer ?
#
loop_
_entity_poly.entity_id
_entity_poly.type
_entity_poly.pdbx_seq_one_letter_code
_entity_poly.pdbx_strand_id
1 'polypeptide(L)'
;MWAYPFMVNAFRAGTVVAVAAGVMGWFMVLRRQSFAGHTLATVGFPGAAGATLLGVSATYGYFAFCVTAALVIAAIPRAGRDAEGHESALTGTVQAFLLACGFLFAALYKGLLGGVTSLLFGSFLGITTTQVWILLAVAAAVLAVLAAIGRPLLFASVDPDVAAARGVPVRLLSTAFLVLLGAAAAEASQITGTLLVFALLVIPAATAQTLTARPAVSLALSVLIALAVTWLGLITAYYSPYPIGFYVTTFAFAAYVLARLGRLAARRRPRLVPSPVPAGGQA
;
A
#
# COMPACT_ATOMS: atom_id res chain seq x y z
N MET A 1 27.03 -5.20 -8.72
CA MET A 1 25.61 -4.89 -8.65
C MET A 1 25.25 -3.69 -9.53
N TRP A 2 25.86 -2.53 -9.37
CA TRP A 2 25.57 -1.29 -10.13
C TRP A 2 26.04 -1.30 -11.59
N ALA A 3 26.86 -2.25 -12.00
CA ALA A 3 27.31 -2.41 -13.40
C ALA A 3 26.23 -2.99 -14.32
N TYR A 4 25.16 -3.53 -13.76
CA TYR A 4 24.10 -4.16 -14.55
C TYR A 4 22.90 -3.21 -14.73
N PRO A 5 22.52 -2.85 -15.96
CA PRO A 5 21.41 -1.91 -16.23
C PRO A 5 20.07 -2.34 -15.62
N PHE A 6 19.79 -3.65 -15.59
CA PHE A 6 18.56 -4.17 -14.99
C PHE A 6 18.47 -3.89 -13.48
N MET A 7 19.61 -3.97 -12.75
CA MET A 7 19.62 -3.66 -11.32
C MET A 7 19.39 -2.17 -11.07
N VAL A 8 20.00 -1.29 -11.86
CA VAL A 8 19.76 0.15 -11.77
C VAL A 8 18.29 0.47 -11.99
N ASN A 9 17.64 -0.14 -12.99
CA ASN A 9 16.23 0.03 -13.25
C ASN A 9 15.37 -0.54 -12.10
N ALA A 10 15.73 -1.71 -11.54
CA ALA A 10 15.05 -2.29 -10.38
C ALA A 10 15.10 -1.37 -9.16
N PHE A 11 16.25 -0.76 -8.85
CA PHE A 11 16.36 0.22 -7.76
C PHE A 11 15.59 1.50 -8.01
N ARG A 12 15.62 2.04 -9.24
CA ARG A 12 14.82 3.22 -9.62
C ARG A 12 13.33 2.94 -9.46
N ALA A 13 12.86 1.85 -10.05
CA ALA A 13 11.46 1.44 -9.98
C ALA A 13 11.03 1.13 -8.53
N GLY A 14 11.84 0.37 -7.78
CA GLY A 14 11.61 0.07 -6.37
C GLY A 14 11.54 1.33 -5.51
N THR A 15 12.38 2.34 -5.79
CA THR A 15 12.34 3.63 -5.08
C THR A 15 11.03 4.37 -5.35
N VAL A 16 10.61 4.46 -6.61
CA VAL A 16 9.35 5.12 -7.00
C VAL A 16 8.17 4.45 -6.32
N VAL A 17 8.08 3.12 -6.42
CA VAL A 17 7.00 2.34 -5.80
C VAL A 17 7.02 2.45 -4.27
N ALA A 18 8.20 2.38 -3.63
CA ALA A 18 8.30 2.48 -2.18
C ALA A 18 7.84 3.85 -1.66
N VAL A 19 8.17 4.94 -2.35
CA VAL A 19 7.71 6.29 -2.00
C VAL A 19 6.19 6.39 -2.15
N ALA A 20 5.65 5.98 -3.30
CA ALA A 20 4.21 6.01 -3.55
C ALA A 20 3.46 5.13 -2.53
N ALA A 21 3.94 3.89 -2.31
CA ALA A 21 3.33 2.97 -1.35
C ALA A 21 3.43 3.47 0.10
N GLY A 22 4.55 4.06 0.51
CA GLY A 22 4.72 4.62 1.84
C GLY A 22 3.76 5.77 2.14
N VAL A 23 3.55 6.66 1.17
CA VAL A 23 2.62 7.79 1.31
C VAL A 23 1.17 7.32 1.24
N MET A 24 0.79 6.56 0.20
CA MET A 24 -0.58 6.05 0.03
C MET A 24 -0.99 5.13 1.16
N GLY A 25 -0.07 4.24 1.58
CA GLY A 25 -0.28 3.32 2.69
C GLY A 25 -0.52 4.05 4.01
N TRP A 26 0.20 5.14 4.27
CA TRP A 26 0.01 5.93 5.47
C TRP A 26 -1.42 6.48 5.57
N PHE A 27 -1.96 7.07 4.50
CA PHE A 27 -3.35 7.52 4.46
C PHE A 27 -4.33 6.35 4.54
N MET A 28 -4.04 5.24 3.86
CA MET A 28 -4.88 4.03 3.88
C MET A 28 -5.05 3.48 5.30
N VAL A 29 -3.96 3.34 6.05
CA VAL A 29 -3.99 2.86 7.45
C VAL A 29 -4.69 3.86 8.36
N LEU A 30 -4.41 5.17 8.20
CA LEU A 30 -5.08 6.23 8.95
C LEU A 30 -6.60 6.21 8.76
N ARG A 31 -7.06 5.95 7.54
CA ARG A 31 -8.47 5.88 7.15
C ARG A 31 -9.13 4.54 7.45
N ARG A 32 -8.40 3.59 8.04
CA ARG A 32 -8.87 2.21 8.29
C ARG A 32 -9.35 1.46 7.04
N GLN A 33 -8.80 1.81 5.88
CA GLN A 33 -9.16 1.23 4.58
C GLN A 33 -8.19 0.14 4.12
N SER A 34 -7.52 -0.54 5.06
CA SER A 34 -6.55 -1.59 4.74
C SER A 34 -7.17 -2.77 3.98
N PHE A 35 -8.44 -3.10 4.26
CA PHE A 35 -9.15 -4.16 3.54
C PHE A 35 -9.43 -3.76 2.09
N ALA A 36 -9.89 -2.53 1.83
CA ALA A 36 -10.05 -2.01 0.48
C ALA A 36 -8.72 -2.00 -0.28
N GLY A 37 -7.62 -1.59 0.38
CA GLY A 37 -6.28 -1.65 -0.20
C GLY A 37 -5.83 -3.06 -0.56
N HIS A 38 -6.15 -4.06 0.28
CA HIS A 38 -5.88 -5.47 -0.01
C HIS A 38 -6.65 -5.94 -1.25
N THR A 39 -7.93 -5.62 -1.33
CA THR A 39 -8.77 -5.94 -2.49
C THR A 39 -8.23 -5.30 -3.76
N LEU A 40 -7.89 -4.01 -3.72
CA LEU A 40 -7.34 -3.30 -4.88
C LEU A 40 -6.01 -3.90 -5.34
N ALA A 41 -5.15 -4.32 -4.42
CA ALA A 41 -3.91 -5.00 -4.76
C ALA A 41 -4.15 -6.35 -5.45
N THR A 42 -5.10 -7.15 -4.95
CA THR A 42 -5.36 -8.51 -5.47
C THR A 42 -6.15 -8.53 -6.77
N VAL A 43 -7.06 -7.55 -6.97
CA VAL A 43 -7.87 -7.42 -8.20
C VAL A 43 -7.02 -7.05 -9.43
N GLY A 44 -5.81 -6.56 -9.24
CA GLY A 44 -4.86 -6.36 -10.34
C GLY A 44 -4.55 -7.64 -11.11
N PHE A 45 -4.46 -8.79 -10.43
CA PHE A 45 -4.14 -10.08 -11.05
C PHE A 45 -5.16 -10.52 -12.11
N PRO A 46 -6.48 -10.61 -11.84
CA PRO A 46 -7.45 -10.96 -12.86
C PRO A 46 -7.47 -9.96 -14.02
N GLY A 47 -7.24 -8.68 -13.74
CA GLY A 47 -7.14 -7.67 -14.80
C GLY A 47 -5.96 -7.93 -15.74
N ALA A 48 -4.78 -8.15 -15.17
CA ALA A 48 -3.58 -8.46 -15.94
C ALA A 48 -3.69 -9.79 -16.72
N ALA A 49 -4.22 -10.84 -16.07
CA ALA A 49 -4.43 -12.14 -16.69
C ALA A 49 -5.43 -12.05 -17.87
N GLY A 50 -6.55 -11.34 -17.67
CA GLY A 50 -7.54 -11.11 -18.72
C GLY A 50 -6.99 -10.30 -19.91
N ALA A 51 -6.24 -9.23 -19.65
CA ALA A 51 -5.59 -8.44 -20.70
C ALA A 51 -4.60 -9.30 -21.50
N THR A 52 -3.78 -10.11 -20.82
CA THR A 52 -2.82 -11.01 -21.47
C THR A 52 -3.53 -12.06 -22.33
N LEU A 53 -4.66 -12.61 -21.85
CA LEU A 53 -5.49 -13.56 -22.62
C LEU A 53 -6.03 -12.92 -23.92
N LEU A 54 -6.38 -11.64 -23.87
CA LEU A 54 -6.86 -10.87 -25.04
C LEU A 54 -5.72 -10.35 -25.95
N GLY A 55 -4.47 -10.65 -25.64
CA GLY A 55 -3.31 -10.17 -26.40
C GLY A 55 -2.99 -8.68 -26.16
N VAL A 56 -3.55 -8.09 -25.09
CA VAL A 56 -3.30 -6.70 -24.69
C VAL A 56 -2.26 -6.67 -23.57
N SER A 57 -1.52 -5.56 -23.45
CA SER A 57 -0.55 -5.40 -22.36
C SER A 57 -1.21 -5.53 -20.99
N ALA A 58 -0.59 -6.35 -20.11
CA ALA A 58 -1.03 -6.55 -18.73
C ALA A 58 -1.18 -5.23 -17.96
N THR A 59 -0.39 -4.20 -18.28
CA THR A 59 -0.46 -2.87 -17.69
C THR A 59 -1.87 -2.27 -17.75
N TYR A 60 -2.51 -2.31 -18.94
CA TYR A 60 -3.87 -1.80 -19.08
C TYR A 60 -4.87 -2.57 -18.22
N GLY A 61 -4.69 -3.90 -18.10
CA GLY A 61 -5.52 -4.75 -17.25
C GLY A 61 -5.38 -4.40 -15.78
N TYR A 62 -4.16 -4.18 -15.28
CA TYR A 62 -3.92 -3.73 -13.92
C TYR A 62 -4.67 -2.44 -13.61
N PHE A 63 -4.48 -1.40 -14.41
CA PHE A 63 -5.12 -0.10 -14.18
C PHE A 63 -6.65 -0.17 -14.33
N ALA A 64 -7.16 -0.79 -15.37
CA ALA A 64 -8.59 -0.88 -15.63
C ALA A 64 -9.31 -1.57 -14.46
N PHE A 65 -8.81 -2.72 -14.03
CA PHE A 65 -9.45 -3.49 -12.95
C PHE A 65 -9.30 -2.81 -11.59
N CYS A 66 -8.11 -2.31 -11.24
CA CYS A 66 -7.91 -1.62 -9.95
C CYS A 66 -8.74 -0.34 -9.85
N VAL A 67 -8.80 0.48 -10.89
CA VAL A 67 -9.61 1.71 -10.89
C VAL A 67 -11.10 1.39 -10.88
N THR A 68 -11.56 0.42 -11.68
CA THR A 68 -12.96 -0.02 -11.68
C THR A 68 -13.36 -0.57 -10.31
N ALA A 69 -12.53 -1.42 -9.70
CA ALA A 69 -12.78 -1.93 -8.35
C ALA A 69 -12.82 -0.80 -7.31
N ALA A 70 -11.94 0.20 -7.42
CA ALA A 70 -11.97 1.36 -6.54
C ALA A 70 -13.28 2.15 -6.65
N LEU A 71 -13.80 2.34 -7.87
CA LEU A 71 -15.08 3.00 -8.11
C LEU A 71 -16.25 2.18 -7.57
N VAL A 72 -16.22 0.85 -7.77
CA VAL A 72 -17.25 -0.06 -7.22
C VAL A 72 -17.26 0.01 -5.69
N ILE A 73 -16.10 -0.10 -5.05
CA ILE A 73 -15.99 0.01 -3.58
C ILE A 73 -16.46 1.39 -3.09
N ALA A 74 -16.13 2.47 -3.83
CA ALA A 74 -16.57 3.83 -3.49
C ALA A 74 -18.08 4.01 -3.63
N ALA A 75 -18.73 3.28 -4.53
CA ALA A 75 -20.16 3.34 -4.77
C ALA A 75 -20.98 2.57 -3.72
N ILE A 76 -20.37 1.69 -2.90
CA ILE A 76 -21.05 0.94 -1.86
C ILE A 76 -21.59 1.91 -0.80
N PRO A 77 -22.92 1.89 -0.51
CA PRO A 77 -23.51 2.76 0.51
C PRO A 77 -22.95 2.43 1.90
N ARG A 78 -22.44 3.44 2.58
CA ARG A 78 -21.98 3.35 3.98
C ARG A 78 -23.10 3.80 4.89
N ALA A 79 -24.10 2.95 5.13
CA ALA A 79 -25.27 3.28 5.96
C ALA A 79 -25.43 2.29 7.12
N GLY A 80 -25.56 2.80 8.35
CA GLY A 80 -25.92 2.04 9.55
C GLY A 80 -24.76 1.61 10.45
N ARG A 81 -25.11 1.10 11.65
CA ARG A 81 -24.14 0.65 12.69
C ARG A 81 -23.33 -0.59 12.28
N ASP A 82 -23.83 -1.39 11.34
CA ASP A 82 -23.17 -2.61 10.83
C ASP A 82 -22.50 -2.40 9.46
N ALA A 83 -22.34 -1.14 9.05
CA ALA A 83 -21.82 -0.79 7.72
C ALA A 83 -20.41 -1.34 7.45
N GLU A 84 -19.52 -1.34 8.45
CA GLU A 84 -18.14 -1.84 8.29
C GLU A 84 -18.08 -3.35 8.03
N GLY A 85 -18.92 -4.14 8.72
CA GLY A 85 -19.01 -5.58 8.53
C GLY A 85 -19.58 -5.97 7.17
N HIS A 86 -20.65 -5.28 6.76
CA HIS A 86 -21.33 -5.55 5.49
C HIS A 86 -20.48 -5.12 4.27
N GLU A 87 -19.82 -3.96 4.36
CA GLU A 87 -18.85 -3.48 3.34
C GLU A 87 -17.71 -4.48 3.16
N SER A 88 -17.17 -5.00 4.26
CA SER A 88 -16.09 -5.97 4.24
C SER A 88 -16.52 -7.31 3.61
N ALA A 89 -17.71 -7.82 3.94
CA ALA A 89 -18.24 -9.06 3.39
C ALA A 89 -18.50 -8.94 1.88
N LEU A 90 -19.13 -7.85 1.44
CA LEU A 90 -19.39 -7.62 0.02
C LEU A 90 -18.08 -7.46 -0.77
N THR A 91 -17.15 -6.67 -0.26
CA THR A 91 -15.84 -6.47 -0.88
C THR A 91 -15.07 -7.80 -0.97
N GLY A 92 -15.10 -8.62 0.08
CA GLY A 92 -14.48 -9.95 0.08
C GLY A 92 -15.12 -10.92 -0.92
N THR A 93 -16.43 -10.89 -1.08
CA THR A 93 -17.15 -11.71 -2.05
C THR A 93 -16.77 -11.32 -3.49
N VAL A 94 -16.75 -10.03 -3.79
CA VAL A 94 -16.30 -9.52 -5.10
C VAL A 94 -14.85 -9.90 -5.36
N GLN A 95 -13.97 -9.75 -4.37
CA GLN A 95 -12.57 -10.14 -4.47
C GLN A 95 -12.40 -11.62 -4.78
N ALA A 96 -13.12 -12.50 -4.06
CA ALA A 96 -13.06 -13.94 -4.27
C ALA A 96 -13.50 -14.33 -5.69
N PHE A 97 -14.60 -13.74 -6.17
CA PHE A 97 -15.08 -13.96 -7.52
C PHE A 97 -14.08 -13.49 -8.58
N LEU A 98 -13.53 -12.28 -8.42
CA LEU A 98 -12.54 -11.74 -9.35
C LEU A 98 -11.25 -12.56 -9.38
N LEU A 99 -10.78 -13.05 -8.23
CA LEU A 99 -9.64 -13.97 -8.16
C LEU A 99 -9.92 -15.28 -8.91
N ALA A 100 -11.11 -15.86 -8.75
CA ALA A 100 -11.51 -17.06 -9.48
C ALA A 100 -11.50 -16.82 -11.00
N CYS A 101 -12.01 -15.67 -11.45
CA CYS A 101 -11.90 -15.25 -12.87
C CYS A 101 -10.44 -15.11 -13.31
N GLY A 102 -9.57 -14.55 -12.49
CA GLY A 102 -8.15 -14.43 -12.80
C GLY A 102 -7.46 -15.78 -13.00
N PHE A 103 -7.73 -16.75 -12.14
CA PHE A 103 -7.24 -18.12 -12.30
C PHE A 103 -7.83 -18.81 -13.54
N LEU A 104 -9.12 -18.55 -13.87
CA LEU A 104 -9.72 -19.04 -15.09
C LEU A 104 -9.01 -18.45 -16.33
N PHE A 105 -8.76 -17.14 -16.37
CA PHE A 105 -8.05 -16.49 -17.46
C PHE A 105 -6.62 -17.02 -17.63
N ALA A 106 -5.94 -17.25 -16.50
CA ALA A 106 -4.62 -17.86 -16.47
C ALA A 106 -4.62 -19.30 -17.00
N ALA A 107 -5.64 -20.11 -16.66
CA ALA A 107 -5.80 -21.48 -17.15
C ALA A 107 -6.15 -21.54 -18.64
N LEU A 108 -6.91 -20.57 -19.13
CA LEU A 108 -7.25 -20.47 -20.57
C LEU A 108 -6.07 -19.96 -21.43
N TYR A 109 -5.10 -19.29 -20.79
CA TYR A 109 -3.91 -18.79 -21.49
C TYR A 109 -2.99 -19.97 -21.83
N LYS A 110 -2.82 -20.24 -23.12
CA LYS A 110 -2.00 -21.36 -23.64
C LYS A 110 -0.48 -21.08 -23.63
N GLY A 111 -0.05 -19.98 -23.03
CA GLY A 111 1.36 -19.61 -22.91
C GLY A 111 2.08 -20.30 -21.76
N LEU A 112 3.37 -20.00 -21.60
CA LEU A 112 4.21 -20.56 -20.54
C LEU A 112 3.68 -20.18 -19.14
N LEU A 113 3.54 -21.14 -18.24
CA LEU A 113 3.15 -20.96 -16.83
C LEU A 113 3.98 -19.90 -16.09
N GLY A 114 5.22 -19.63 -16.53
CA GLY A 114 6.07 -18.57 -16.01
C GLY A 114 5.48 -17.15 -16.14
N GLY A 115 4.59 -16.93 -17.10
CA GLY A 115 3.88 -15.64 -17.24
C GLY A 115 2.91 -15.37 -16.09
N VAL A 116 2.17 -16.39 -15.65
CA VAL A 116 1.21 -16.26 -14.54
C VAL A 116 1.92 -16.06 -13.20
N THR A 117 3.00 -16.78 -12.96
CA THR A 117 3.80 -16.63 -11.74
C THR A 117 4.43 -15.23 -11.64
N SER A 118 4.86 -14.65 -12.76
CA SER A 118 5.39 -13.28 -12.78
C SER A 118 4.32 -12.22 -12.48
N LEU A 119 3.05 -12.43 -12.85
CA LEU A 119 1.95 -11.52 -12.50
C LEU A 119 1.66 -11.52 -10.99
N LEU A 120 1.80 -12.68 -10.33
CA LEU A 120 1.53 -12.82 -8.90
C LEU A 120 2.71 -12.36 -8.02
N PHE A 121 3.93 -12.78 -8.38
CA PHE A 121 5.13 -12.56 -7.58
C PHE A 121 5.99 -11.39 -8.05
N GLY A 122 5.67 -10.79 -9.18
CA GLY A 122 6.43 -9.71 -9.79
C GLY A 122 7.67 -10.16 -10.55
N SER A 123 8.26 -9.25 -11.28
CA SER A 123 9.51 -9.44 -12.02
C SER A 123 10.35 -8.16 -11.98
N PHE A 124 11.22 -8.06 -10.99
CA PHE A 124 12.15 -6.93 -10.90
C PHE A 124 13.28 -6.96 -11.95
N LEU A 125 13.59 -8.16 -12.45
CA LEU A 125 14.73 -8.35 -13.36
C LEU A 125 14.44 -7.95 -14.80
N GLY A 126 13.15 -7.80 -15.16
CA GLY A 126 12.71 -7.48 -16.51
C GLY A 126 12.31 -6.01 -16.73
N ILE A 127 12.55 -5.12 -15.76
CA ILE A 127 12.06 -3.73 -15.83
C ILE A 127 12.89 -2.94 -16.84
N THR A 128 12.20 -2.44 -17.87
CA THR A 128 12.80 -1.57 -18.88
C THR A 128 12.87 -0.11 -18.41
N THR A 129 13.77 0.67 -18.98
CA THR A 129 13.87 2.11 -18.68
C THR A 129 12.56 2.84 -19.00
N THR A 130 11.86 2.45 -20.05
CA THR A 130 10.55 3.01 -20.41
C THR A 130 9.52 2.77 -19.32
N GLN A 131 9.48 1.56 -18.76
CA GLN A 131 8.59 1.25 -17.63
C GLN A 131 8.91 2.10 -16.40
N VAL A 132 10.18 2.32 -16.08
CA VAL A 132 10.59 3.22 -14.97
C VAL A 132 10.02 4.62 -15.15
N TRP A 133 10.07 5.17 -16.38
CA TRP A 133 9.50 6.50 -16.65
C TRP A 133 7.98 6.54 -16.54
N ILE A 134 7.30 5.50 -17.01
CA ILE A 134 5.84 5.37 -16.85
C ILE A 134 5.46 5.34 -15.37
N LEU A 135 6.15 4.51 -14.60
CA LEU A 135 5.94 4.41 -13.14
C LEU A 135 6.19 5.75 -12.44
N LEU A 136 7.27 6.43 -12.80
CA LEU A 136 7.57 7.75 -12.23
C LEU A 136 6.46 8.78 -12.56
N ALA A 137 5.96 8.77 -13.79
CA ALA A 137 4.89 9.67 -14.21
C ALA A 137 3.58 9.40 -13.44
N VAL A 138 3.21 8.12 -13.30
CA VAL A 138 2.00 7.72 -12.55
C VAL A 138 2.15 8.04 -11.08
N ALA A 139 3.27 7.67 -10.46
CA ALA A 139 3.54 8.00 -9.05
C ALA A 139 3.52 9.50 -8.81
N ALA A 140 4.16 10.29 -9.68
CA ALA A 140 4.15 11.75 -9.58
C ALA A 140 2.73 12.32 -9.68
N ALA A 141 1.92 11.83 -10.61
CA ALA A 141 0.52 12.24 -10.76
C ALA A 141 -0.31 11.89 -9.52
N VAL A 142 -0.21 10.64 -9.03
CA VAL A 142 -0.90 10.18 -7.81
C VAL A 142 -0.50 11.03 -6.60
N LEU A 143 0.79 11.24 -6.39
CA LEU A 143 1.30 12.02 -5.27
C LEU A 143 0.95 13.51 -5.38
N ALA A 144 0.96 14.09 -6.59
CA ALA A 144 0.57 15.48 -6.83
C ALA A 144 -0.92 15.70 -6.50
N VAL A 145 -1.80 14.82 -6.99
CA VAL A 145 -3.24 14.89 -6.66
C VAL A 145 -3.44 14.68 -5.15
N LEU A 146 -2.76 13.69 -4.56
CA LEU A 146 -2.86 13.45 -3.12
C LEU A 146 -2.34 14.66 -2.30
N ALA A 147 -1.29 15.32 -2.74
CA ALA A 147 -0.78 16.53 -2.07
C ALA A 147 -1.80 17.68 -2.14
N ALA A 148 -2.48 17.84 -3.28
CA ALA A 148 -3.52 18.86 -3.46
C ALA A 148 -4.73 18.61 -2.53
N ILE A 149 -5.18 17.36 -2.39
CA ILE A 149 -6.33 17.01 -1.54
C ILE A 149 -5.91 16.60 -0.13
N GLY A 150 -4.63 16.50 0.18
CA GLY A 150 -4.11 15.88 1.42
C GLY A 150 -4.56 16.57 2.69
N ARG A 151 -4.64 17.90 2.72
CA ARG A 151 -5.13 18.65 3.88
C ARG A 151 -6.61 18.39 4.17
N PRO A 152 -7.55 18.59 3.23
CA PRO A 152 -8.96 18.26 3.47
C PRO A 152 -9.18 16.76 3.68
N LEU A 153 -8.39 15.90 3.04
CA LEU A 153 -8.43 14.46 3.23
C LEU A 153 -8.01 14.06 4.65
N LEU A 154 -6.94 14.65 5.19
CA LEU A 154 -6.49 14.43 6.55
C LEU A 154 -7.56 14.85 7.56
N PHE A 155 -8.15 16.04 7.37
CA PHE A 155 -9.23 16.54 8.21
C PHE A 155 -10.44 15.59 8.20
N ALA A 156 -10.91 15.20 7.01
CA ALA A 156 -12.00 14.24 6.84
C ALA A 156 -11.67 12.82 7.37
N SER A 157 -10.38 12.50 7.55
CA SER A 157 -9.94 11.21 8.08
C SER A 157 -9.93 11.16 9.62
N VAL A 158 -9.78 12.32 10.26
CA VAL A 158 -9.78 12.44 11.73
C VAL A 158 -11.20 12.57 12.25
N ASP A 159 -12.01 13.43 11.64
CA ASP A 159 -13.41 13.67 12.03
C ASP A 159 -14.25 13.96 10.77
N PRO A 160 -14.89 12.93 10.21
CA PRO A 160 -15.68 13.06 8.99
C PRO A 160 -16.95 13.90 9.19
N ASP A 161 -17.56 13.87 10.38
CA ASP A 161 -18.81 14.59 10.66
C ASP A 161 -18.57 16.09 10.77
N VAL A 162 -17.52 16.49 11.51
CA VAL A 162 -17.11 17.89 11.60
C VAL A 162 -16.60 18.40 10.25
N ALA A 163 -15.89 17.59 9.47
CA ALA A 163 -15.47 17.97 8.13
C ALA A 163 -16.67 18.22 7.20
N ALA A 164 -17.67 17.34 7.22
CA ALA A 164 -18.90 17.51 6.46
C ALA A 164 -19.67 18.77 6.87
N ALA A 165 -19.80 19.03 8.18
CA ALA A 165 -20.45 20.24 8.71
C ALA A 165 -19.72 21.53 8.28
N ARG A 166 -18.42 21.46 7.99
CA ARG A 166 -17.61 22.55 7.43
C ARG A 166 -17.61 22.66 5.91
N GLY A 167 -18.49 21.89 5.23
CA GLY A 167 -18.62 21.90 3.78
C GLY A 167 -17.57 21.12 3.00
N VAL A 168 -16.76 20.30 3.68
CA VAL A 168 -15.78 19.44 3.00
C VAL A 168 -16.52 18.28 2.31
N PRO A 169 -16.33 18.04 1.01
CA PRO A 169 -17.01 16.97 0.27
C PRO A 169 -16.39 15.61 0.59
N VAL A 170 -16.71 15.06 1.78
CA VAL A 170 -16.08 13.83 2.33
C VAL A 170 -16.23 12.64 1.39
N ARG A 171 -17.42 12.48 0.74
CA ARG A 171 -17.65 11.38 -0.22
C ARG A 171 -16.74 11.49 -1.44
N LEU A 172 -16.62 12.68 -2.04
CA LEU A 172 -15.76 12.91 -3.19
C LEU A 172 -14.28 12.65 -2.85
N LEU A 173 -13.82 13.14 -1.70
CA LEU A 173 -12.47 12.89 -1.21
C LEU A 173 -12.20 11.41 -0.96
N SER A 174 -13.17 10.66 -0.41
CA SER A 174 -13.05 9.22 -0.20
C SER A 174 -12.97 8.46 -1.53
N THR A 175 -13.82 8.82 -2.50
CA THR A 175 -13.79 8.22 -3.83
C THR A 175 -12.47 8.54 -4.55
N ALA A 176 -12.05 9.80 -4.54
CA ALA A 176 -10.78 10.22 -5.13
C ALA A 176 -9.60 9.45 -4.51
N PHE A 177 -9.58 9.33 -3.18
CA PHE A 177 -8.54 8.56 -2.50
C PHE A 177 -8.53 7.08 -2.89
N LEU A 178 -9.69 6.43 -2.99
CA LEU A 178 -9.77 5.02 -3.42
C LEU A 178 -9.29 4.83 -4.85
N VAL A 179 -9.60 5.76 -5.76
CA VAL A 179 -9.10 5.74 -7.15
C VAL A 179 -7.58 5.90 -7.18
N LEU A 180 -7.03 6.85 -6.40
CA LEU A 180 -5.59 7.03 -6.28
C LEU A 180 -4.92 5.79 -5.68
N LEU A 181 -5.54 5.17 -4.68
CA LEU A 181 -5.06 3.92 -4.07
C LEU A 181 -5.09 2.78 -5.09
N GLY A 182 -6.15 2.66 -5.89
CA GLY A 182 -6.24 1.69 -6.98
C GLY A 182 -5.15 1.91 -8.04
N ALA A 183 -4.89 3.15 -8.44
CA ALA A 183 -3.81 3.48 -9.36
C ALA A 183 -2.42 3.14 -8.80
N ALA A 184 -2.16 3.47 -7.53
CA ALA A 184 -0.91 3.13 -6.85
C ALA A 184 -0.74 1.61 -6.68
N ALA A 185 -1.83 0.88 -6.38
CA ALA A 185 -1.81 -0.58 -6.31
C ALA A 185 -1.53 -1.20 -7.68
N ALA A 186 -2.15 -0.71 -8.75
CA ALA A 186 -1.91 -1.15 -10.12
C ALA A 186 -0.46 -0.93 -10.55
N GLU A 187 0.09 0.25 -10.23
CA GLU A 187 1.48 0.59 -10.50
C GLU A 187 2.44 -0.35 -9.77
N ALA A 188 2.27 -0.49 -8.47
CA ALA A 188 3.11 -1.34 -7.64
C ALA A 188 3.03 -2.81 -8.07
N SER A 189 1.84 -3.31 -8.45
CA SER A 189 1.61 -4.69 -8.88
C SER A 189 2.44 -5.10 -10.09
N GLN A 190 2.72 -4.18 -10.99
CA GLN A 190 3.52 -4.47 -12.20
C GLN A 190 4.96 -4.88 -11.86
N ILE A 191 5.49 -4.42 -10.74
CA ILE A 191 6.87 -4.65 -10.33
C ILE A 191 6.96 -5.72 -9.25
N THR A 192 6.18 -5.52 -8.18
CA THR A 192 6.26 -6.37 -6.98
C THR A 192 5.38 -7.60 -7.06
N GLY A 193 4.50 -7.67 -8.07
CA GLY A 193 3.42 -8.64 -8.12
C GLY A 193 2.29 -8.31 -7.14
N THR A 194 1.10 -8.80 -7.42
CA THR A 194 -0.11 -8.42 -6.68
C THR A 194 -0.10 -8.83 -5.22
N LEU A 195 0.58 -9.92 -4.87
CA LEU A 195 0.63 -10.43 -3.49
C LEU A 195 1.48 -9.57 -2.56
N LEU A 196 2.54 -8.95 -3.10
CA LEU A 196 3.48 -8.18 -2.28
C LEU A 196 3.06 -6.71 -2.08
N VAL A 197 2.29 -6.17 -3.01
CA VAL A 197 1.84 -4.76 -2.97
C VAL A 197 1.19 -4.41 -1.65
N PHE A 198 0.31 -5.27 -1.16
CA PHE A 198 -0.40 -5.03 0.09
C PHE A 198 0.56 -4.95 1.29
N ALA A 199 1.56 -5.82 1.35
CA ALA A 199 2.56 -5.80 2.42
C ALA A 199 3.34 -4.48 2.42
N LEU A 200 3.73 -3.98 1.23
CA LEU A 200 4.46 -2.73 1.10
C LEU A 200 3.60 -1.49 1.41
N LEU A 201 2.30 -1.53 1.12
CA LEU A 201 1.36 -0.47 1.47
C LEU A 201 1.07 -0.43 2.98
N VAL A 202 0.86 -1.58 3.62
CA VAL A 202 0.35 -1.65 5.00
C VAL A 202 1.47 -1.61 6.02
N ILE A 203 2.48 -2.48 5.89
CA ILE A 203 3.41 -2.74 6.99
C ILE A 203 4.27 -1.53 7.35
N PRO A 204 4.90 -0.79 6.38
CA PRO A 204 5.66 0.40 6.69
C PRO A 204 4.81 1.49 7.36
N ALA A 205 3.59 1.70 6.85
CA ALA A 205 2.66 2.67 7.38
C ALA A 205 2.20 2.33 8.81
N ALA A 206 1.81 1.09 9.07
CA ALA A 206 1.42 0.60 10.39
C ALA A 206 2.58 0.69 11.38
N THR A 207 3.81 0.39 10.92
CA THR A 207 5.03 0.53 11.72
C THR A 207 5.25 1.99 12.13
N ALA A 208 5.18 2.91 11.17
CA ALA A 208 5.37 4.34 11.41
C ALA A 208 4.32 4.91 12.38
N GLN A 209 3.05 4.57 12.19
CA GLN A 209 1.96 4.99 13.08
C GLN A 209 2.07 4.37 14.48
N THR A 210 2.73 3.22 14.60
CA THR A 210 3.05 2.63 15.91
C THR A 210 4.14 3.41 16.62
N LEU A 211 5.13 3.96 15.91
CA LEU A 211 6.28 4.65 16.49
C LEU A 211 5.96 6.07 16.95
N THR A 212 5.11 6.80 16.20
CA THR A 212 4.81 8.20 16.50
C THR A 212 3.38 8.59 16.17
N ALA A 213 2.82 9.49 17.00
CA ALA A 213 1.50 10.07 16.79
C ALA A 213 1.55 11.39 15.96
N ARG A 214 2.75 11.92 15.65
CA ARG A 214 2.90 13.15 14.88
C ARG A 214 2.71 12.85 13.38
N PRO A 215 1.69 13.39 12.68
CA PRO A 215 1.35 12.98 11.32
C PRO A 215 2.50 13.12 10.32
N ALA A 216 3.17 14.28 10.31
CA ALA A 216 4.27 14.54 9.37
C ALA A 216 5.47 13.60 9.59
N VAL A 217 5.83 13.36 10.86
CA VAL A 217 6.94 12.45 11.21
C VAL A 217 6.56 11.01 10.88
N SER A 218 5.31 10.62 11.15
CA SER A 218 4.79 9.28 10.84
C SER A 218 4.77 9.03 9.33
N LEU A 219 4.35 10.00 8.54
CA LEU A 219 4.37 9.92 7.07
C LEU A 219 5.80 9.76 6.55
N ALA A 220 6.74 10.59 7.02
CA ALA A 220 8.15 10.49 6.64
C ALA A 220 8.75 9.13 7.02
N LEU A 221 8.47 8.64 8.23
CA LEU A 221 8.90 7.31 8.69
C LEU A 221 8.31 6.19 7.84
N SER A 222 7.04 6.28 7.44
CA SER A 222 6.41 5.31 6.53
C SER A 222 7.18 5.18 5.22
N VAL A 223 7.52 6.31 4.60
CA VAL A 223 8.30 6.35 3.36
C VAL A 223 9.72 5.80 3.58
N LEU A 224 10.40 6.22 4.64
CA LEU A 224 11.75 5.76 4.95
C LEU A 224 11.81 4.24 5.21
N ILE A 225 10.85 3.70 5.95
CA ILE A 225 10.76 2.26 6.18
C ILE A 225 10.48 1.52 4.87
N ALA A 226 9.53 2.01 4.05
CA ALA A 226 9.23 1.41 2.75
C ALA A 226 10.47 1.39 1.83
N LEU A 227 11.22 2.49 1.77
CA LEU A 227 12.50 2.56 1.03
C LEU A 227 13.54 1.58 1.57
N ALA A 228 13.74 1.57 2.89
CA ALA A 228 14.73 0.71 3.52
C ALA A 228 14.45 -0.77 3.27
N VAL A 229 13.20 -1.22 3.47
CA VAL A 229 12.84 -2.64 3.26
C VAL A 229 12.90 -3.04 1.79
N THR A 230 12.55 -2.13 0.88
CA THR A 230 12.64 -2.37 -0.56
C THR A 230 14.11 -2.48 -1.01
N TRP A 231 14.97 -1.57 -0.58
CA TRP A 231 16.38 -1.59 -0.93
C TRP A 231 17.12 -2.78 -0.33
N LEU A 232 16.89 -3.09 0.95
CA LEU A 232 17.43 -4.27 1.60
C LEU A 232 16.95 -5.55 0.90
N GLY A 233 15.67 -5.60 0.54
CA GLY A 233 15.10 -6.73 -0.22
C GLY A 233 15.75 -6.91 -1.57
N LEU A 234 15.97 -5.83 -2.34
CA LEU A 234 16.65 -5.85 -3.63
C LEU A 234 18.12 -6.31 -3.50
N ILE A 235 18.84 -5.77 -2.51
CA ILE A 235 20.24 -6.15 -2.27
C ILE A 235 20.33 -7.64 -1.92
N THR A 236 19.48 -8.11 -0.99
CA THR A 236 19.52 -9.51 -0.55
C THR A 236 19.11 -10.46 -1.67
N ALA A 237 18.08 -10.11 -2.45
CA ALA A 237 17.63 -10.91 -3.58
C ALA A 237 18.68 -11.03 -4.71
N TYR A 238 19.53 -10.04 -4.85
CA TYR A 238 20.65 -10.11 -5.82
C TYR A 238 21.67 -11.21 -5.49
N TYR A 239 21.91 -11.47 -4.21
CA TYR A 239 22.87 -12.48 -3.73
C TYR A 239 22.19 -13.83 -3.40
N SER A 240 20.89 -13.98 -3.61
CA SER A 240 20.14 -15.17 -3.20
C SER A 240 19.22 -15.64 -4.32
N PRO A 241 18.97 -16.97 -4.45
CA PRO A 241 18.09 -17.53 -5.47
C PRO A 241 16.58 -17.36 -5.17
N TYR A 242 16.23 -16.82 -4.00
CA TYR A 242 14.82 -16.70 -3.58
C TYR A 242 14.16 -15.42 -4.09
N PRO A 243 12.82 -15.42 -4.25
CA PRO A 243 12.09 -14.28 -4.79
C PRO A 243 12.19 -13.07 -3.86
N ILE A 244 12.34 -11.87 -4.46
CA ILE A 244 12.47 -10.60 -3.75
C ILE A 244 11.32 -10.33 -2.80
N GLY A 245 10.10 -10.76 -3.15
CA GLY A 245 8.91 -10.61 -2.32
C GLY A 245 9.06 -11.17 -0.92
N PHE A 246 9.72 -12.30 -0.79
CA PHE A 246 10.02 -12.91 0.50
C PHE A 246 10.86 -11.97 1.38
N TYR A 247 11.94 -11.39 0.84
CA TYR A 247 12.83 -10.53 1.60
C TYR A 247 12.17 -9.22 2.00
N VAL A 248 11.49 -8.55 1.07
CA VAL A 248 10.80 -7.28 1.35
C VAL A 248 9.74 -7.49 2.45
N THR A 249 8.94 -8.56 2.35
CA THR A 249 7.92 -8.85 3.36
C THR A 249 8.54 -9.21 4.70
N THR A 250 9.60 -10.01 4.71
CA THR A 250 10.30 -10.41 5.94
C THR A 250 10.92 -9.21 6.64
N PHE A 251 11.62 -8.34 5.92
CA PHE A 251 12.20 -7.13 6.51
C PHE A 251 11.14 -6.14 6.99
N ALA A 252 10.05 -5.98 6.23
CA ALA A 252 8.92 -5.15 6.66
C ALA A 252 8.28 -5.70 7.94
N PHE A 253 8.01 -7.01 8.00
CA PHE A 253 7.46 -7.65 9.18
C PHE A 253 8.40 -7.56 10.38
N ALA A 254 9.70 -7.79 10.19
CA ALA A 254 10.70 -7.64 11.26
C ALA A 254 10.70 -6.20 11.80
N ALA A 255 10.68 -5.18 10.93
CA ALA A 255 10.60 -3.78 11.35
C ALA A 255 9.34 -3.49 12.18
N TYR A 256 8.18 -4.05 11.78
CA TYR A 256 6.93 -3.92 12.54
C TYR A 256 7.02 -4.56 13.92
N VAL A 257 7.52 -5.79 14.00
CA VAL A 257 7.67 -6.52 15.27
C VAL A 257 8.62 -5.77 16.20
N LEU A 258 9.77 -5.31 15.70
CA LEU A 258 10.75 -4.54 16.49
C LEU A 258 10.13 -3.23 17.01
N ALA A 259 9.38 -2.51 16.18
CA ALA A 259 8.67 -1.30 16.58
C ALA A 259 7.65 -1.57 17.71
N ARG A 260 6.88 -2.65 17.59
CA ARG A 260 5.91 -3.07 18.62
C ARG A 260 6.59 -3.47 19.92
N LEU A 261 7.64 -4.28 19.87
CA LEU A 261 8.40 -4.71 21.05
C LEU A 261 9.06 -3.51 21.73
N GLY A 262 9.69 -2.62 20.96
CA GLY A 262 10.29 -1.38 21.49
C GLY A 262 9.27 -0.51 22.21
N ARG A 263 8.06 -0.36 21.66
CA ARG A 263 6.99 0.41 22.30
C ARG A 263 6.47 -0.25 23.59
N LEU A 264 6.36 -1.58 23.59
CA LEU A 264 5.97 -2.33 24.81
C LEU A 264 7.03 -2.19 25.90
N ALA A 265 8.31 -2.29 25.56
CA ALA A 265 9.42 -2.10 26.49
C ALA A 265 9.46 -0.66 27.06
N ALA A 266 9.23 0.34 26.19
CA ALA A 266 9.16 1.74 26.61
C ALA A 266 8.00 2.02 27.58
N ARG A 267 6.85 1.37 27.40
CA ARG A 267 5.69 1.50 28.30
C ARG A 267 5.90 0.84 29.67
N ARG A 268 6.77 -0.17 29.75
CA ARG A 268 7.09 -0.87 31.03
C ARG A 268 8.09 -0.13 31.88
N ARG A 269 8.76 0.93 31.39
CA ARG A 269 9.63 1.77 32.22
C ARG A 269 8.76 2.56 33.20
N PRO A 270 8.92 2.38 34.55
CA PRO A 270 8.14 3.14 35.51
C PRO A 270 8.44 4.62 35.28
N ARG A 271 7.41 5.44 35.15
CA ARG A 271 7.55 6.89 35.27
C ARG A 271 7.95 7.12 36.72
N LEU A 272 9.17 7.59 36.93
CA LEU A 272 9.58 8.14 38.21
C LEU A 272 8.62 9.30 38.50
N VAL A 273 7.60 9.05 39.32
CA VAL A 273 6.74 10.10 39.85
C VAL A 273 7.64 10.93 40.74
N PRO A 274 7.80 12.25 40.52
CA PRO A 274 8.51 13.10 41.47
C PRO A 274 7.84 12.94 42.83
N SER A 275 8.62 12.61 43.85
CA SER A 275 8.11 12.55 45.21
C SER A 275 7.43 13.88 45.58
N PRO A 276 6.23 13.86 46.20
CA PRO A 276 5.58 15.08 46.61
C PRO A 276 6.55 15.81 47.60
N VAL A 277 6.82 17.06 47.29
CA VAL A 277 7.58 17.96 48.17
C VAL A 277 6.86 17.99 49.50
N PRO A 278 7.51 17.67 50.64
CA PRO A 278 6.85 17.74 51.93
C PRO A 278 6.38 19.17 52.15
N ALA A 279 5.10 19.34 52.41
CA ALA A 279 4.52 20.62 52.82
C ALA A 279 5.23 21.07 54.07
N GLY A 280 6.07 22.14 53.96
CA GLY A 280 6.79 22.72 55.05
C GLY A 280 5.81 23.11 56.15
N GLY A 281 6.01 22.56 57.31
CA GLY A 281 5.27 22.91 58.51
C GLY A 281 5.39 24.40 58.80
N GLN A 282 4.25 25.06 58.84
CA GLN A 282 4.13 26.36 59.46
C GLN A 282 4.00 26.09 60.97
N ALA A 283 5.07 26.44 61.70
CA ALA A 283 5.04 26.68 63.13
C ALA A 283 4.75 28.15 63.42
#